data_312638bcb8f270e2ceca8a85f61e0657
#
_entry.id   312638bcb8f270e2ceca8a85f61e0657
#
_cell.length_a   1.000
_cell.length_b   1.000
_cell.length_c   1.000
_cell.angle_alpha   90.00
_cell.angle_beta   90.00
_cell.angle_gamma   90.00
#
_symmetry.space_group_name_H-M   'P 1'
#
loop_
_entity.id
_entity.type
_entity.pdbx_description
1 polymer ?
#
loop_
_entity_poly.entity_id
_entity_poly.type
_entity_poly.pdbx_seq_one_letter_code
_entity_poly.pdbx_strand_id
1 'polypeptide(L)'
;MSDDFILNRKNTKKEDLGWALTLADMMMLLLCFFVMLIAIADIDESKYENVSDSLATAMGVKVPPKGIVEVKTEEGAPVVRRTISNEQRNLFQMQLEMARLVGREADALKIKLRADSVAIVLKGDVFFGLGKADLTGRAKSVLARIAPALAKSPYDVVVEGHSDNIPMFSKQFPSNWELSSARASAVARYLLANGFNKNRIKVLGMADTSPMWPNIDVKGNPIPDNQKRNRRVVLLVFPPKVGSVK
;
A
#
# COMPACT_ATOMS: atom_id res chain seq x y z
N MET A 1 -65.09 -63.10 33.74
CA MET A 1 -63.77 -63.54 33.39
C MET A 1 -63.22 -62.47 32.54
N SER A 2 -62.95 -61.34 33.07
CA SER A 2 -61.81 -60.71 33.70
C SER A 2 -60.73 -60.40 32.61
N ASP A 3 -60.92 -59.41 31.98
CA ASP A 3 -60.31 -58.11 31.79
C ASP A 3 -58.93 -57.99 32.44
N ASP A 4 -57.95 -57.82 31.54
CA ASP A 4 -56.72 -57.12 31.87
C ASP A 4 -56.18 -56.50 30.61
N PHE A 5 -56.78 -55.39 30.25
CA PHE A 5 -56.22 -54.44 29.23
C PHE A 5 -55.28 -53.47 29.95
N ILE A 6 -54.06 -53.92 30.21
CA ILE A 6 -53.02 -53.06 30.81
C ILE A 6 -52.44 -52.17 29.74
N LEU A 7 -52.77 -50.92 29.84
CA LEU A 7 -52.20 -49.83 29.13
C LEU A 7 -50.68 -49.80 29.26
N ASN A 8 -50.00 -50.27 28.23
CA ASN A 8 -48.57 -50.09 28.07
C ASN A 8 -48.28 -48.63 27.77
N ARG A 9 -48.14 -47.82 28.80
CA ARG A 9 -47.69 -46.43 28.72
C ARG A 9 -46.22 -46.44 28.32
N LYS A 10 -45.96 -46.27 27.03
CA LYS A 10 -44.64 -46.02 26.51
C LYS A 10 -44.00 -44.88 27.30
N ASN A 11 -43.05 -45.22 28.13
CA ASN A 11 -42.17 -44.31 28.81
C ASN A 11 -41.25 -43.69 27.71
N THR A 12 -41.69 -42.59 27.09
CA THR A 12 -40.81 -41.81 26.27
C THR A 12 -39.70 -41.26 27.16
N LYS A 13 -38.51 -41.86 27.06
CA LYS A 13 -37.30 -41.30 27.61
C LYS A 13 -37.28 -39.82 27.21
N LYS A 14 -37.38 -38.92 28.18
CA LYS A 14 -36.98 -37.53 27.99
C LYS A 14 -35.51 -37.60 27.62
N GLU A 15 -35.22 -37.50 26.34
CA GLU A 15 -33.84 -37.27 25.90
C GLU A 15 -33.35 -36.04 26.64
N ASP A 16 -32.23 -36.18 27.34
CA ASP A 16 -31.59 -35.11 28.07
C ASP A 16 -31.12 -34.04 27.03
N LEU A 17 -31.98 -33.09 26.76
CA LEU A 17 -31.69 -31.91 25.92
C LEU A 17 -30.70 -30.93 26.61
N GLY A 18 -30.15 -31.35 27.80
CA GLY A 18 -29.20 -30.54 28.56
C GLY A 18 -27.96 -30.13 27.75
N TRP A 19 -27.44 -31.07 26.95
CA TRP A 19 -26.30 -30.76 26.07
C TRP A 19 -26.64 -29.75 24.96
N ALA A 20 -27.85 -29.82 24.43
CA ALA A 20 -28.31 -28.86 23.41
C ALA A 20 -28.51 -27.48 24.00
N LEU A 21 -28.93 -27.37 25.26
CA LEU A 21 -29.05 -26.11 25.98
C LEU A 21 -27.68 -25.46 26.22
N THR A 22 -26.70 -26.25 26.65
CA THR A 22 -25.32 -25.76 26.84
C THR A 22 -24.65 -25.39 25.54
N LEU A 23 -24.92 -26.14 24.46
CA LEU A 23 -24.43 -25.77 23.11
C LEU A 23 -25.05 -24.47 22.62
N ALA A 24 -26.37 -24.29 22.83
CA ALA A 24 -27.07 -23.06 22.44
C ALA A 24 -26.52 -21.84 23.22
N ASP A 25 -26.24 -21.98 24.51
CA ASP A 25 -25.64 -20.94 25.33
C ASP A 25 -24.24 -20.54 24.81
N MET A 26 -23.39 -21.52 24.52
CA MET A 26 -22.07 -21.27 23.95
C MET A 26 -22.15 -20.57 22.57
N MET A 27 -23.10 -20.98 21.71
CA MET A 27 -23.33 -20.34 20.42
C MET A 27 -23.82 -18.90 20.57
N MET A 28 -24.66 -18.63 21.57
CA MET A 28 -25.18 -17.28 21.85
C MET A 28 -24.07 -16.37 22.38
N LEU A 29 -23.21 -16.87 23.27
CA LEU A 29 -22.04 -16.14 23.76
C LEU A 29 -21.05 -15.86 22.63
N LEU A 30 -20.81 -16.82 21.73
CA LEU A 30 -19.95 -16.65 20.57
C LEU A 30 -20.53 -15.60 19.61
N LEU A 31 -21.85 -15.64 19.37
CA LEU A 31 -22.54 -14.64 18.54
C LEU A 31 -22.41 -13.23 19.13
N CYS A 32 -22.69 -13.08 20.44
CA CYS A 32 -22.51 -11.82 21.14
C CYS A 32 -21.07 -11.30 21.06
N PHE A 33 -20.09 -12.19 21.18
CA PHE A 33 -18.68 -11.85 21.05
C PHE A 33 -18.35 -11.35 19.64
N PHE A 34 -18.82 -12.03 18.59
CA PHE A 34 -18.62 -11.57 17.21
C PHE A 34 -19.35 -10.25 16.90
N VAL A 35 -20.57 -10.08 17.40
CA VAL A 35 -21.31 -8.81 17.25
C VAL A 35 -20.55 -7.68 17.95
N MET A 36 -20.00 -7.93 19.14
CA MET A 36 -19.17 -6.97 19.86
C MET A 36 -17.87 -6.67 19.10
N LEU A 37 -17.21 -7.67 18.52
CA LEU A 37 -16.03 -7.45 17.67
C LEU A 37 -16.36 -6.63 16.42
N ILE A 38 -17.50 -6.89 15.78
CA ILE A 38 -17.95 -6.11 14.61
C ILE A 38 -18.28 -4.67 15.03
N ALA A 39 -18.93 -4.48 16.17
CA ALA A 39 -19.23 -3.14 16.69
C ALA A 39 -17.97 -2.33 17.07
N ILE A 40 -16.90 -3.01 17.50
CA ILE A 40 -15.59 -2.38 17.76
C ILE A 40 -14.76 -2.24 16.48
N ALA A 41 -14.96 -3.13 15.48
CA ALA A 41 -14.25 -3.09 14.20
C ALA A 41 -14.67 -1.92 13.31
N ASP A 42 -15.85 -1.33 13.51
CA ASP A 42 -16.19 0.00 13.00
C ASP A 42 -15.45 1.06 13.82
N ILE A 43 -14.12 1.01 13.74
CA ILE A 43 -13.26 2.12 14.16
C ILE A 43 -13.60 3.26 13.21
N ASP A 44 -14.40 4.18 13.72
CA ASP A 44 -14.83 5.37 13.03
C ASP A 44 -13.57 6.18 12.69
N GLU A 45 -13.09 6.00 11.44
CA GLU A 45 -11.90 6.69 10.91
C GLU A 45 -12.03 8.20 11.08
N SER A 46 -13.27 8.70 11.21
CA SER A 46 -13.59 10.09 11.49
C SER A 46 -13.18 10.52 12.91
N LYS A 47 -13.21 9.64 13.89
CA LYS A 47 -12.74 9.96 15.25
C LYS A 47 -11.22 10.02 15.32
N TYR A 48 -10.52 9.14 14.58
CA TYR A 48 -9.06 9.20 14.44
C TYR A 48 -8.62 10.47 13.69
N GLU A 49 -9.31 10.84 12.63
CA GLU A 49 -9.04 12.10 11.91
C GLU A 49 -9.26 13.32 12.79
N ASN A 50 -10.33 13.37 13.56
CA ASN A 50 -10.62 14.49 14.48
C ASN A 50 -9.58 14.62 15.60
N VAL A 51 -9.09 13.51 16.14
CA VAL A 51 -8.01 13.51 17.15
C VAL A 51 -6.69 13.94 16.51
N SER A 52 -6.38 13.45 15.31
CA SER A 52 -5.19 13.83 14.55
C SER A 52 -5.21 15.31 14.18
N ASP A 53 -6.33 15.85 13.72
CA ASP A 53 -6.50 17.26 13.37
C ASP A 53 -6.43 18.17 14.62
N SER A 54 -6.99 17.72 15.75
CA SER A 54 -6.89 18.41 17.04
C SER A 54 -5.46 18.43 17.55
N LEU A 55 -4.73 17.32 17.42
CA LEU A 55 -3.33 17.21 17.80
C LEU A 55 -2.43 18.05 16.89
N ALA A 56 -2.66 18.02 15.59
CA ALA A 56 -1.95 18.84 14.61
C ALA A 56 -2.16 20.34 14.88
N THR A 57 -3.38 20.75 15.21
CA THR A 57 -3.71 22.13 15.60
C THR A 57 -3.02 22.53 16.91
N ALA A 58 -2.99 21.64 17.91
CA ALA A 58 -2.30 21.85 19.17
C ALA A 58 -0.77 21.95 19.01
N MET A 59 -0.21 21.26 18.00
CA MET A 59 1.21 21.32 17.63
C MET A 59 1.54 22.49 16.68
N GLY A 60 0.58 23.39 16.39
CA GLY A 60 0.79 24.58 15.56
C GLY A 60 0.90 24.30 14.05
N VAL A 61 0.54 23.10 13.61
CA VAL A 61 0.47 22.76 12.18
C VAL A 61 -0.89 23.24 11.65
N LYS A 62 -0.90 24.22 10.74
CA LYS A 62 -2.13 24.65 10.04
C LYS A 62 -2.59 23.52 9.12
N VAL A 63 -3.59 22.76 9.54
CA VAL A 63 -4.30 21.80 8.70
C VAL A 63 -5.18 22.60 7.73
N PRO A 64 -5.00 22.49 6.41
CA PRO A 64 -5.87 23.18 5.46
C PRO A 64 -7.30 22.61 5.59
N PRO A 65 -8.36 23.45 5.52
CA PRO A 65 -9.72 22.98 5.64
C PRO A 65 -10.03 21.99 4.50
N LYS A 66 -10.29 20.74 4.85
CA LYS A 66 -10.83 19.74 3.93
C LYS A 66 -12.21 20.22 3.49
N GLY A 67 -12.40 20.41 2.17
CA GLY A 67 -13.65 20.87 1.62
C GLY A 67 -14.80 19.89 1.94
N ILE A 68 -15.56 20.21 2.96
CA ILE A 68 -16.84 19.57 3.26
C ILE A 68 -17.87 20.27 2.37
N VAL A 69 -18.32 19.61 1.32
CA VAL A 69 -19.50 20.06 0.58
C VAL A 69 -20.71 19.43 1.27
N GLU A 70 -21.38 20.20 2.13
CA GLU A 70 -22.70 19.85 2.65
C GLU A 70 -23.72 19.93 1.52
N VAL A 71 -24.11 18.79 0.99
CA VAL A 71 -25.30 18.71 0.11
C VAL A 71 -26.49 18.43 1.01
N LYS A 72 -27.31 19.43 1.29
CA LYS A 72 -28.62 19.27 1.93
C LYS A 72 -29.56 18.57 0.95
N THR A 73 -29.88 17.33 1.23
CA THR A 73 -31.02 16.65 0.64
C THR A 73 -32.25 16.89 1.52
N GLU A 74 -33.43 17.11 0.92
CA GLU A 74 -34.69 17.49 1.59
C GLU A 74 -35.26 16.46 2.58
N GLU A 75 -34.59 15.37 2.86
CA GLU A 75 -35.00 14.31 3.80
C GLU A 75 -34.01 14.12 4.96
N GLY A 76 -33.60 15.19 5.61
CA GLY A 76 -33.23 15.25 7.04
C GLY A 76 -32.06 14.40 7.56
N ALA A 77 -31.35 13.59 6.77
CA ALA A 77 -30.17 12.88 7.21
C ALA A 77 -28.91 13.44 6.51
N PRO A 78 -27.85 13.85 7.23
CA PRO A 78 -26.62 14.32 6.61
C PRO A 78 -25.89 13.15 5.93
N VAL A 79 -26.00 13.07 4.61
CA VAL A 79 -25.18 12.14 3.83
C VAL A 79 -23.79 12.76 3.67
N VAL A 80 -22.85 12.33 4.49
CA VAL A 80 -21.43 12.68 4.34
C VAL A 80 -20.91 11.99 3.08
N ARG A 81 -20.97 12.65 1.93
CA ARG A 81 -20.25 12.22 0.75
C ARG A 81 -18.80 12.63 0.91
N ARG A 82 -17.92 11.67 1.14
CA ARG A 82 -16.48 11.89 1.03
C ARG A 82 -16.18 12.29 -0.42
N THR A 83 -15.95 13.57 -0.64
CA THR A 83 -15.41 14.03 -1.92
C THR A 83 -13.94 13.64 -1.97
N ILE A 84 -13.61 12.70 -2.86
CA ILE A 84 -12.22 12.41 -3.19
C ILE A 84 -11.59 13.73 -3.61
N SER A 85 -10.51 14.13 -2.93
CA SER A 85 -9.82 15.39 -3.26
C SER A 85 -9.40 15.38 -4.74
N ASN A 86 -9.34 16.54 -5.37
CA ASN A 86 -8.87 16.63 -6.75
C ASN A 86 -7.47 16.03 -6.92
N GLU A 87 -6.63 16.11 -5.90
CA GLU A 87 -5.30 15.51 -5.85
C GLU A 87 -5.36 13.98 -5.89
N GLN A 88 -6.21 13.37 -5.07
CA GLN A 88 -6.41 11.91 -5.07
C GLN A 88 -6.99 11.42 -6.40
N ARG A 89 -7.91 12.19 -6.99
CA ARG A 89 -8.47 11.88 -8.31
C ARG A 89 -7.40 11.92 -9.40
N ASN A 90 -6.53 12.93 -9.36
CA ASN A 90 -5.43 13.08 -10.31
C ASN A 90 -4.40 11.96 -10.15
N LEU A 91 -4.06 11.57 -8.90
CA LEU A 91 -3.18 10.43 -8.63
C LEU A 91 -3.76 9.11 -9.14
N PHE A 92 -5.06 8.91 -8.93
CA PHE A 92 -5.74 7.71 -9.43
C PHE A 92 -5.78 7.66 -10.96
N GLN A 93 -6.08 8.76 -11.62
CA GLN A 93 -6.02 8.87 -13.08
C GLN A 93 -4.61 8.59 -13.61
N MET A 94 -3.59 9.13 -12.96
CA MET A 94 -2.21 8.87 -13.31
C MET A 94 -1.83 7.41 -13.11
N GLN A 95 -2.29 6.78 -12.02
CA GLN A 95 -2.08 5.35 -11.81
C GLN A 95 -2.67 4.52 -12.94
N LEU A 96 -3.90 4.83 -13.38
CA LEU A 96 -4.56 4.14 -14.50
C LEU A 96 -3.82 4.36 -15.82
N GLU A 97 -3.35 5.57 -16.10
CA GLU A 97 -2.57 5.89 -17.30
C GLU A 97 -1.25 5.11 -17.31
N MET A 98 -0.51 5.13 -16.19
CA MET A 98 0.72 4.36 -16.05
C MET A 98 0.48 2.86 -16.20
N ALA A 99 -0.60 2.32 -15.60
CA ALA A 99 -0.94 0.92 -15.71
C ALA A 99 -1.26 0.51 -17.16
N ARG A 100 -1.92 1.37 -17.93
CA ARG A 100 -2.18 1.15 -19.36
C ARG A 100 -0.89 1.17 -20.19
N LEU A 101 0.01 2.12 -19.92
CA LEU A 101 1.28 2.26 -20.63
C LEU A 101 2.22 1.07 -20.38
N VAL A 102 2.19 0.54 -19.16
CA VAL A 102 3.01 -0.61 -18.75
C VAL A 102 2.48 -1.92 -19.34
N GLY A 103 1.17 -2.10 -19.44
CA GLY A 103 0.49 -3.21 -20.11
C GLY A 103 1.15 -4.59 -19.87
N ARG A 104 1.81 -5.12 -20.90
CA ARG A 104 2.46 -6.44 -20.90
C ARG A 104 3.73 -6.53 -20.05
N GLU A 105 4.25 -5.41 -19.53
CA GLU A 105 5.50 -5.36 -18.75
C GLU A 105 5.25 -5.44 -17.23
N ALA A 106 4.07 -5.89 -16.79
CA ALA A 106 3.71 -6.04 -15.37
C ALA A 106 4.71 -6.92 -14.57
N ASP A 107 5.49 -7.74 -15.27
CA ASP A 107 6.57 -8.52 -14.66
C ASP A 107 7.78 -7.68 -14.25
N ALA A 108 8.03 -6.56 -14.92
CA ALA A 108 9.20 -5.71 -14.69
C ALA A 108 8.97 -4.65 -13.62
N LEU A 109 7.72 -4.19 -13.45
CA LEU A 109 7.38 -3.15 -12.51
C LEU A 109 6.00 -3.37 -11.87
N LYS A 110 5.78 -2.72 -10.72
CA LYS A 110 4.49 -2.69 -10.02
C LYS A 110 4.13 -1.26 -9.68
N ILE A 111 2.87 -0.90 -9.90
CA ILE A 111 2.34 0.43 -9.53
C ILE A 111 1.50 0.25 -8.28
N LYS A 112 1.74 1.10 -7.27
CA LYS A 112 0.98 1.12 -6.02
C LYS A 112 0.52 2.55 -5.75
N LEU A 113 -0.75 2.71 -5.43
CA LEU A 113 -1.29 3.97 -4.91
C LEU A 113 -0.94 4.07 -3.43
N ARG A 114 -0.43 5.22 -3.01
CA ARG A 114 -0.25 5.63 -1.62
C ARG A 114 -1.20 6.79 -1.30
N ALA A 115 -1.29 7.17 -0.05
CA ALA A 115 -2.18 8.27 0.38
C ALA A 115 -1.83 9.62 -0.29
N ASP A 116 -0.54 9.86 -0.54
CA ASP A 116 0.02 11.13 -1.03
C ASP A 116 0.76 11.03 -2.36
N SER A 117 0.94 9.83 -2.90
CA SER A 117 1.81 9.58 -4.05
C SER A 117 1.46 8.32 -4.81
N VAL A 118 1.99 8.20 -6.02
CA VAL A 118 2.01 6.94 -6.77
C VAL A 118 3.42 6.37 -6.73
N ALA A 119 3.56 5.14 -6.22
CA ALA A 119 4.83 4.43 -6.19
C ALA A 119 4.93 3.47 -7.38
N ILE A 120 5.92 3.69 -8.24
CA ILE A 120 6.28 2.78 -9.34
C ILE A 120 7.51 1.99 -8.91
N VAL A 121 7.33 0.73 -8.59
CA VAL A 121 8.37 -0.17 -8.10
C VAL A 121 8.99 -0.92 -9.26
N LEU A 122 10.26 -0.64 -9.55
CA LEU A 122 11.05 -1.25 -10.62
C LEU A 122 11.86 -2.41 -10.03
N LYS A 123 11.71 -3.63 -10.57
CA LYS A 123 12.43 -4.81 -10.09
C LYS A 123 13.92 -4.73 -10.43
N GLY A 124 14.78 -4.84 -9.43
CA GLY A 124 16.22 -4.68 -9.58
C GLY A 124 16.85 -5.67 -10.55
N ASP A 125 16.42 -6.91 -10.57
CA ASP A 125 16.94 -7.97 -11.44
C ASP A 125 16.58 -7.79 -12.92
N VAL A 126 15.49 -7.09 -13.21
CA VAL A 126 15.09 -6.75 -14.58
C VAL A 126 15.80 -5.48 -15.06
N PHE A 127 15.97 -4.52 -14.17
CA PHE A 127 16.49 -3.20 -14.51
C PHE A 127 18.02 -3.13 -14.51
N PHE A 128 18.69 -3.97 -13.72
CA PHE A 128 20.15 -3.92 -13.54
C PHE A 128 20.76 -5.33 -13.54
N GLY A 129 21.97 -5.43 -14.03
CA GLY A 129 22.79 -6.62 -13.81
C GLY A 129 23.21 -6.76 -12.34
N LEU A 130 23.65 -7.97 -11.97
CA LEU A 130 24.16 -8.23 -10.62
C LEU A 130 25.37 -7.34 -10.31
N GLY A 131 25.31 -6.61 -9.18
CA GLY A 131 26.34 -5.67 -8.76
C GLY A 131 26.56 -4.48 -9.71
N LYS A 132 25.68 -4.25 -10.70
CA LYS A 132 25.78 -3.16 -11.66
C LYS A 132 24.70 -2.10 -11.45
N ALA A 133 24.98 -0.88 -11.93
CA ALA A 133 24.05 0.24 -11.94
C ALA A 133 23.67 0.69 -13.36
N ASP A 134 24.14 0.00 -14.40
CA ASP A 134 23.76 0.28 -15.78
C ASP A 134 22.40 -0.32 -16.10
N LEU A 135 21.55 0.47 -16.77
CA LEU A 135 20.23 0.02 -17.18
C LEU A 135 20.34 -1.03 -18.29
N THR A 136 19.64 -2.14 -18.12
CA THR A 136 19.49 -3.18 -19.15
C THR A 136 18.73 -2.66 -20.37
N GLY A 137 18.83 -3.33 -21.51
CA GLY A 137 18.02 -3.02 -22.70
C GLY A 137 16.51 -3.06 -22.39
N ARG A 138 16.07 -4.07 -21.60
CA ARG A 138 14.68 -4.21 -21.18
C ARG A 138 14.24 -3.05 -20.27
N ALA A 139 15.09 -2.64 -19.33
CA ALA A 139 14.83 -1.48 -18.49
C ALA A 139 14.60 -0.20 -19.29
N LYS A 140 15.46 0.05 -20.29
CA LYS A 140 15.33 1.19 -21.19
C LYS A 140 14.02 1.16 -21.98
N SER A 141 13.62 0.00 -22.50
CA SER A 141 12.35 -0.17 -23.23
C SER A 141 11.13 0.11 -22.33
N VAL A 142 11.15 -0.35 -21.08
CA VAL A 142 10.09 -0.09 -20.11
C VAL A 142 10.04 1.39 -19.75
N LEU A 143 11.19 2.00 -19.43
CA LEU A 143 11.29 3.42 -19.10
C LEU A 143 10.87 4.32 -20.26
N ALA A 144 11.17 3.95 -21.52
CA ALA A 144 10.77 4.70 -22.71
C ALA A 144 9.25 4.85 -22.83
N ARG A 145 8.47 3.90 -22.29
CA ARG A 145 7.01 3.96 -22.32
C ARG A 145 6.44 4.91 -21.25
N ILE A 146 7.06 4.95 -20.07
CA ILE A 146 6.54 5.75 -18.94
C ILE A 146 7.14 7.15 -18.88
N ALA A 147 8.36 7.36 -19.38
CA ALA A 147 9.05 8.63 -19.33
C ALA A 147 8.26 9.81 -19.99
N PRO A 148 7.64 9.65 -21.17
CA PRO A 148 6.88 10.74 -21.79
C PRO A 148 5.67 11.17 -20.95
N ALA A 149 4.96 10.23 -20.32
CA ALA A 149 3.81 10.55 -19.48
C ALA A 149 4.26 11.25 -18.19
N LEU A 150 5.35 10.80 -17.57
CA LEU A 150 5.95 11.48 -16.42
C LEU A 150 6.45 12.89 -16.79
N ALA A 151 7.10 13.06 -17.94
CA ALA A 151 7.61 14.35 -18.38
C ALA A 151 6.50 15.38 -18.61
N LYS A 152 5.36 14.96 -19.17
CA LYS A 152 4.18 15.80 -19.40
C LYS A 152 3.39 16.11 -18.14
N SER A 153 3.51 15.29 -17.11
CA SER A 153 2.80 15.50 -15.85
C SER A 153 3.38 16.67 -15.06
N PRO A 154 2.58 17.39 -14.26
CA PRO A 154 3.08 18.46 -13.39
C PRO A 154 3.74 17.94 -12.10
N TYR A 155 3.89 16.64 -11.94
CA TYR A 155 4.27 15.99 -10.68
C TYR A 155 5.78 16.01 -10.42
N ASP A 156 6.14 16.03 -9.13
CA ASP A 156 7.50 15.84 -8.67
C ASP A 156 7.82 14.35 -8.55
N VAL A 157 9.07 13.97 -8.79
CA VAL A 157 9.51 12.57 -8.72
C VAL A 157 10.69 12.46 -7.77
N VAL A 158 10.58 11.50 -6.84
CA VAL A 158 11.71 11.05 -6.02
C VAL A 158 12.08 9.63 -6.45
N VAL A 159 13.33 9.45 -6.83
CA VAL A 159 13.87 8.14 -7.24
C VAL A 159 14.65 7.54 -6.09
N GLU A 160 14.12 6.47 -5.50
CA GLU A 160 14.74 5.77 -4.38
C GLU A 160 15.39 4.46 -4.86
N GLY A 161 16.67 4.26 -4.53
CA GLY A 161 17.36 2.99 -4.75
C GLY A 161 17.43 2.19 -3.46
N HIS A 162 17.06 0.90 -3.53
CA HIS A 162 17.11 -0.02 -2.40
C HIS A 162 17.92 -1.27 -2.74
N SER A 163 18.61 -1.80 -1.73
CA SER A 163 19.29 -3.09 -1.79
C SER A 163 18.62 -4.12 -0.88
N ASP A 164 19.13 -5.33 -0.90
CA ASP A 164 18.95 -6.31 0.17
C ASP A 164 20.02 -6.10 1.28
N ASN A 165 20.00 -6.96 2.29
CA ASN A 165 20.93 -6.93 3.41
C ASN A 165 22.27 -7.64 3.12
N ILE A 166 22.48 -8.17 1.90
CA ILE A 166 23.76 -8.77 1.54
C ILE A 166 24.78 -7.65 1.32
N PRO A 167 25.90 -7.63 2.05
CA PRO A 167 26.89 -6.58 1.88
C PRO A 167 27.45 -6.56 0.46
N MET A 168 27.42 -5.38 -0.15
CA MET A 168 28.10 -5.15 -1.42
C MET A 168 29.48 -4.57 -1.17
N PHE A 169 30.47 -5.17 -1.80
CA PHE A 169 31.84 -4.63 -1.80
C PHE A 169 32.46 -4.83 -3.16
N SER A 170 32.77 -3.74 -3.83
CA SER A 170 33.51 -3.76 -5.10
C SER A 170 34.32 -2.47 -5.25
N LYS A 171 35.29 -2.47 -6.18
CA LYS A 171 36.08 -1.27 -6.47
C LYS A 171 35.21 -0.08 -6.90
N GLN A 172 34.07 -0.34 -7.57
CA GLN A 172 33.15 0.68 -8.05
C GLN A 172 32.12 1.10 -7.00
N PHE A 173 31.67 0.15 -6.17
CA PHE A 173 30.66 0.38 -5.14
C PHE A 173 31.15 -0.20 -3.83
N PRO A 174 31.72 0.64 -2.94
CA PRO A 174 32.24 0.21 -1.65
C PRO A 174 31.18 -0.38 -0.72
N SER A 175 29.91 0.06 -0.85
CA SER A 175 28.82 -0.44 -0.04
C SER A 175 27.48 -0.46 -0.81
N ASN A 176 26.44 -0.92 -0.13
CA ASN A 176 25.05 -0.88 -0.64
C ASN A 176 24.54 0.56 -0.83
N TRP A 177 25.12 1.54 -0.13
CA TRP A 177 24.77 2.95 -0.28
C TRP A 177 25.12 3.48 -1.66
N GLU A 178 26.37 3.27 -2.10
CA GLU A 178 26.84 3.72 -3.41
C GLU A 178 26.10 2.99 -4.54
N LEU A 179 25.92 1.66 -4.40
CA LEU A 179 25.21 0.88 -5.40
C LEU A 179 23.74 1.35 -5.56
N SER A 180 23.02 1.52 -4.45
CA SER A 180 21.63 1.94 -4.48
C SER A 180 21.46 3.36 -5.03
N SER A 181 22.35 4.29 -4.62
CA SER A 181 22.40 5.67 -5.13
C SER A 181 22.72 5.72 -6.63
N ALA A 182 23.69 4.92 -7.09
CA ALA A 182 24.07 4.84 -8.49
C ALA A 182 22.93 4.29 -9.37
N ARG A 183 22.19 3.31 -8.90
CA ARG A 183 21.01 2.75 -9.58
C ARG A 183 19.87 3.77 -9.69
N ALA A 184 19.56 4.46 -8.60
CA ALA A 184 18.57 5.54 -8.61
C ALA A 184 18.99 6.66 -9.56
N SER A 185 20.27 7.05 -9.53
CA SER A 185 20.84 8.06 -10.44
C SER A 185 20.77 7.64 -11.91
N ALA A 186 20.96 6.34 -12.23
CA ALA A 186 20.85 5.84 -13.60
C ALA A 186 19.43 5.97 -14.16
N VAL A 187 18.41 5.66 -13.34
CA VAL A 187 17.01 5.88 -13.71
C VAL A 187 16.71 7.37 -13.87
N ALA A 188 17.15 8.21 -12.94
CA ALA A 188 16.94 9.65 -13.01
C ALA A 188 17.58 10.25 -14.28
N ARG A 189 18.83 9.89 -14.60
CA ARG A 189 19.48 10.31 -15.86
C ARG A 189 18.70 9.92 -17.09
N TYR A 190 18.12 8.72 -17.10
CA TYR A 190 17.28 8.28 -18.21
C TYR A 190 16.03 9.15 -18.36
N LEU A 191 15.34 9.45 -17.25
CA LEU A 191 14.15 10.32 -17.29
C LEU A 191 14.51 11.73 -17.76
N LEU A 192 15.61 12.31 -17.27
CA LEU A 192 16.10 13.63 -17.69
C LEU A 192 16.43 13.68 -19.19
N ALA A 193 17.11 12.63 -19.71
CA ALA A 193 17.41 12.50 -21.14
C ALA A 193 16.15 12.39 -22.01
N ASN A 194 15.02 11.97 -21.43
CA ASN A 194 13.72 11.87 -22.10
C ASN A 194 12.76 13.04 -21.76
N GLY A 195 13.31 14.19 -21.37
CA GLY A 195 12.55 15.44 -21.24
C GLY A 195 11.93 15.70 -19.87
N PHE A 196 12.25 14.91 -18.85
CA PHE A 196 11.79 15.21 -17.49
C PHE A 196 12.52 16.45 -16.93
N ASN A 197 11.79 17.32 -16.22
CA ASN A 197 12.36 18.56 -15.69
C ASN A 197 13.28 18.28 -14.48
N LYS A 198 14.54 18.75 -14.57
CA LYS A 198 15.56 18.58 -13.54
C LYS A 198 15.19 19.17 -12.17
N ASN A 199 14.35 20.21 -12.14
CA ASN A 199 13.95 20.86 -10.89
C ASN A 199 12.88 20.08 -10.12
N ARG A 200 12.28 19.06 -10.75
CA ARG A 200 11.20 18.23 -10.20
C ARG A 200 11.63 16.79 -9.91
N ILE A 201 12.93 16.50 -9.95
CA ILE A 201 13.46 15.17 -9.66
C ILE A 201 14.44 15.21 -8.51
N LYS A 202 14.33 14.25 -7.58
CA LYS A 202 15.26 14.00 -6.49
C LYS A 202 15.73 12.56 -6.54
N VAL A 203 16.92 12.29 -6.03
CA VAL A 203 17.50 10.94 -6.00
C VAL A 203 17.94 10.62 -4.58
N LEU A 204 17.55 9.44 -4.09
CA LEU A 204 17.90 8.93 -2.77
C LEU A 204 18.46 7.51 -2.88
N GLY A 205 19.58 7.26 -2.22
CA GLY A 205 20.09 5.92 -1.97
C GLY A 205 19.68 5.49 -0.57
N MET A 206 18.97 4.39 -0.47
CA MET A 206 18.42 3.89 0.80
C MET A 206 19.12 2.62 1.29
N ALA A 207 20.07 2.07 0.54
CA ALA A 207 20.70 0.78 0.86
C ALA A 207 19.65 -0.28 1.28
N ASP A 208 19.87 -0.96 2.38
CA ASP A 208 18.98 -1.98 2.97
C ASP A 208 18.16 -1.46 4.18
N THR A 209 18.16 -0.15 4.42
CA THR A 209 17.52 0.47 5.60
C THR A 209 15.99 0.41 5.60
N SER A 210 15.39 0.24 4.43
CA SER A 210 13.93 0.25 4.27
C SER A 210 13.46 -0.97 3.47
N PRO A 211 13.58 -2.19 4.02
CA PRO A 211 13.16 -3.40 3.34
C PRO A 211 11.63 -3.45 3.23
N MET A 212 11.11 -3.88 2.07
CA MET A 212 9.68 -4.07 1.85
C MET A 212 9.19 -5.41 2.40
N TRP A 213 10.09 -6.38 2.51
CA TRP A 213 9.89 -7.70 3.12
C TRP A 213 11.08 -8.06 4.00
N PRO A 214 10.89 -8.84 5.06
CA PRO A 214 12.00 -9.30 5.89
C PRO A 214 13.07 -10.01 5.04
N ASN A 215 14.33 -9.60 5.19
CA ASN A 215 15.46 -10.22 4.49
C ASN A 215 15.85 -11.58 5.09
N ILE A 216 15.53 -11.79 6.36
CA ILE A 216 15.83 -12.98 7.14
C ILE A 216 14.56 -13.48 7.83
N ASP A 217 14.50 -14.77 8.13
CA ASP A 217 13.42 -15.38 8.91
C ASP A 217 13.63 -15.17 10.42
N VAL A 218 12.68 -15.67 11.23
CA VAL A 218 12.75 -15.59 12.70
C VAL A 218 13.93 -16.36 13.31
N LYS A 219 14.58 -17.24 12.54
CA LYS A 219 15.76 -18.00 12.93
C LYS A 219 17.08 -17.37 12.45
N GLY A 220 17.02 -16.24 11.76
CA GLY A 220 18.17 -15.55 11.20
C GLY A 220 18.61 -16.06 9.81
N ASN A 221 17.89 -17.00 9.19
CA ASN A 221 18.24 -17.49 7.87
C ASN A 221 17.80 -16.49 6.79
N PRO A 222 18.58 -16.32 5.71
CA PRO A 222 18.22 -15.45 4.61
C PRO A 222 16.97 -15.99 3.87
N ILE A 223 16.11 -15.06 3.43
CA ILE A 223 14.94 -15.34 2.58
C ILE A 223 15.23 -14.80 1.18
N PRO A 224 15.76 -15.63 0.25
CA PRO A 224 16.26 -15.18 -1.07
C PRO A 224 15.21 -14.46 -1.91
N ASP A 225 13.97 -14.91 -1.88
CA ASP A 225 12.87 -14.29 -2.63
C ASP A 225 12.56 -12.88 -2.12
N ASN A 226 12.62 -12.67 -0.82
CA ASN A 226 12.42 -11.36 -0.22
C ASN A 226 13.61 -10.43 -0.50
N GLN A 227 14.84 -10.94 -0.39
CA GLN A 227 16.05 -10.22 -0.76
C GLN A 227 15.99 -9.77 -2.22
N LYS A 228 15.58 -10.66 -3.14
CA LYS A 228 15.36 -10.34 -4.55
C LYS A 228 14.33 -9.22 -4.74
N ARG A 229 13.22 -9.25 -4.00
CA ARG A 229 12.18 -8.21 -4.05
C ARG A 229 12.63 -6.89 -3.41
N ASN A 230 13.51 -6.94 -2.41
CA ASN A 230 14.07 -5.75 -1.76
C ASN A 230 15.06 -5.03 -2.68
N ARG A 231 15.79 -5.72 -3.56
CA ARG A 231 16.59 -5.10 -4.63
C ARG A 231 15.67 -4.45 -5.65
N ARG A 232 15.39 -3.17 -5.49
CA ARG A 232 14.44 -2.40 -6.31
C ARG A 232 14.85 -0.93 -6.46
N VAL A 233 14.29 -0.28 -7.44
CA VAL A 233 14.23 1.19 -7.50
C VAL A 233 12.77 1.60 -7.45
N VAL A 234 12.44 2.62 -6.69
CA VAL A 234 11.07 3.14 -6.54
C VAL A 234 11.03 4.57 -7.08
N LEU A 235 10.12 4.82 -8.01
CA LEU A 235 9.76 6.18 -8.41
C LEU A 235 8.55 6.59 -7.59
N LEU A 236 8.72 7.51 -6.65
CA LEU A 236 7.63 8.14 -5.92
C LEU A 236 7.21 9.39 -6.69
N VAL A 237 5.99 9.40 -7.15
CA VAL A 237 5.41 10.49 -7.93
C VAL A 237 4.43 11.24 -7.05
N PHE A 238 4.74 12.51 -6.77
CA PHE A 238 3.97 13.38 -5.89
C PHE A 238 3.22 14.45 -6.69
N PRO A 239 1.98 14.80 -6.31
CA PRO A 239 1.31 15.96 -6.88
C PRO A 239 2.12 17.23 -6.58
N PRO A 240 2.03 18.27 -7.45
CA PRO A 240 2.70 19.53 -7.20
C PRO A 240 2.16 20.13 -5.89
N LYS A 241 3.07 20.66 -5.06
CA LYS A 241 2.66 21.36 -3.85
C LYS A 241 1.85 22.59 -4.25
N VAL A 242 0.64 22.71 -3.71
CA VAL A 242 -0.20 23.89 -3.90
C VAL A 242 0.58 25.12 -3.44
N GLY A 243 0.97 25.99 -4.36
CA GLY A 243 1.75 27.21 -4.08
C GLY A 243 3.11 27.32 -4.77
N SER A 244 3.55 26.33 -5.56
CA SER A 244 4.83 26.40 -6.30
C SER A 244 4.70 26.78 -7.79
N VAL A 245 3.64 27.49 -8.16
CA VAL A 245 3.58 28.11 -9.49
C VAL A 245 4.40 29.40 -9.40
N LYS A 246 5.62 29.35 -9.91
CA LYS A 246 6.39 30.52 -10.36
C LYS A 246 6.42 30.53 -11.87
#